data_6a0af4b7365dcb614859c5c6da16d448
#
_entry.id   6a0af4b7365dcb614859c5c6da16d448
#
_cell.length_a   1.000
_cell.length_b   1.000
_cell.length_c   1.000
_cell.angle_alpha   90.00
_cell.angle_beta   90.00
_cell.angle_gamma   90.00
#
_symmetry.space_group_name_H-M   'P 1'
#
loop_
_entity.id
_entity.type
_entity.pdbx_description
1 polymer ?
#
loop_
_entity_poly.entity_id
_entity_poly.type
_entity_poly.pdbx_seq_one_letter_code
_entity_poly.pdbx_strand_id
1 'polypeptide(L)'
;MNSGNALYKAIDAMHIIPMLHAIRRLLLMFLLALPLTVSAADQKTFATPDEAVDALLAALKADDDAALVAIFGDKHKDLVVTSDRAANSATRAEAVVEIQTYRLLEEQGKDRRVLLIGDQAWPVPIPLVKSGERWRFATEEGENEIFHRRIGANERNAIGVLMAYLDAQKEYASWDRNNDGVLQYAQRLGSTLAKHDGLYWPADVAKGEEMSPFGPLVAESEAYFKGRKASDPYRGYHFRILTRQGRSAPGGAYNYVINGRMIAGFAMVAYPDQYGDSGVMTFIVSHSGRVFEKDLGRSSEAIGAKMTTFDPGAGWKEVAF
;
A
#
# COMPACT_ATOMS: atom_id res chain seq x y z
N MET A 1 -65.21 -47.88 -52.01
CA MET A 1 -65.18 -48.01 -50.54
C MET A 1 -63.76 -48.30 -50.11
N ASN A 2 -63.25 -47.58 -49.14
CA ASN A 2 -61.90 -47.62 -48.47
C ASN A 2 -60.79 -46.75 -49.08
N SER A 3 -60.91 -45.46 -48.81
CA SER A 3 -59.83 -44.49 -48.96
C SER A 3 -59.66 -43.61 -47.64
N GLY A 4 -59.87 -44.24 -46.46
CA GLY A 4 -59.86 -43.54 -45.19
C GLY A 4 -58.76 -43.89 -44.24
N ASN A 5 -57.82 -44.84 -44.54
CA ASN A 5 -56.91 -45.40 -43.58
C ASN A 5 -55.40 -45.09 -43.85
N ALA A 6 -55.05 -44.31 -44.85
CA ALA A 6 -53.66 -43.96 -45.17
C ALA A 6 -53.25 -42.58 -44.64
N LEU A 7 -54.18 -41.72 -44.23
CA LEU A 7 -53.88 -40.36 -43.76
C LEU A 7 -53.57 -40.30 -42.26
N TYR A 8 -54.01 -41.27 -41.46
CA TYR A 8 -53.83 -41.24 -40.02
C TYR A 8 -52.47 -41.77 -39.52
N LYS A 9 -51.78 -42.56 -40.37
CA LYS A 9 -50.45 -43.08 -40.04
C LYS A 9 -49.27 -42.15 -40.37
N ALA A 10 -49.52 -41.08 -41.15
CA ALA A 10 -48.48 -40.12 -41.54
C ALA A 10 -48.34 -38.94 -40.58
N ILE A 11 -49.37 -38.74 -39.72
CA ILE A 11 -49.37 -37.58 -38.81
C ILE A 11 -48.57 -37.88 -37.47
N ASP A 12 -48.54 -39.15 -37.02
CA ASP A 12 -47.82 -39.52 -35.77
C ASP A 12 -46.27 -39.59 -35.91
N ALA A 13 -45.78 -39.82 -37.15
CA ALA A 13 -44.33 -39.90 -37.38
C ALA A 13 -43.65 -38.54 -37.46
N MET A 14 -44.45 -37.45 -37.71
CA MET A 14 -43.90 -36.12 -37.94
C MET A 14 -43.73 -35.28 -36.65
N HIS A 15 -44.30 -35.73 -35.51
CA HIS A 15 -44.23 -35.01 -34.21
C HIS A 15 -43.21 -35.57 -33.24
N ILE A 16 -42.63 -36.74 -33.46
CA ILE A 16 -41.64 -37.38 -32.55
C ILE A 16 -40.21 -36.90 -32.84
N ILE A 17 -39.87 -36.56 -34.07
CA ILE A 17 -38.52 -36.17 -34.47
C ILE A 17 -38.11 -34.80 -33.89
N PRO A 18 -38.93 -33.74 -33.85
CA PRO A 18 -38.51 -32.46 -33.23
C PRO A 18 -38.40 -32.52 -31.72
N MET A 19 -39.14 -33.43 -31.05
CA MET A 19 -39.07 -33.56 -29.57
C MET A 19 -37.76 -34.19 -29.09
N LEU A 20 -37.21 -35.16 -29.80
CA LEU A 20 -35.91 -35.76 -29.51
C LEU A 20 -34.75 -34.78 -29.71
N HIS A 21 -34.85 -33.90 -30.71
CA HIS A 21 -33.82 -32.87 -30.94
C HIS A 21 -33.88 -31.73 -29.90
N ALA A 22 -35.07 -31.39 -29.40
CA ALA A 22 -35.24 -30.42 -28.31
C ALA A 22 -34.69 -30.95 -26.98
N ILE A 23 -34.95 -32.21 -26.65
CA ILE A 23 -34.39 -32.84 -25.41
C ILE A 23 -32.87 -32.99 -25.52
N ARG A 24 -32.33 -33.33 -26.69
CA ARG A 24 -30.89 -33.44 -26.90
C ARG A 24 -30.19 -32.08 -26.83
N ARG A 25 -30.82 -30.98 -27.26
CA ARG A 25 -30.32 -29.59 -27.13
C ARG A 25 -30.44 -29.07 -25.69
N LEU A 26 -31.48 -29.45 -24.94
CA LEU A 26 -31.64 -29.12 -23.54
C LEU A 26 -30.59 -29.85 -22.65
N LEU A 27 -30.31 -31.14 -22.96
CA LEU A 27 -29.24 -31.89 -22.23
C LEU A 27 -27.84 -31.36 -22.54
N LEU A 28 -27.59 -30.87 -23.79
CA LEU A 28 -26.30 -30.26 -24.12
C LEU A 28 -26.12 -28.83 -23.51
N MET A 29 -27.22 -28.08 -23.30
CA MET A 29 -27.17 -26.80 -22.61
C MET A 29 -26.99 -26.95 -21.08
N PHE A 30 -27.48 -28.06 -20.50
CA PHE A 30 -27.31 -28.32 -19.07
C PHE A 30 -25.90 -28.82 -18.68
N LEU A 31 -25.13 -29.35 -19.66
CA LEU A 31 -23.74 -29.77 -19.42
C LEU A 31 -22.73 -28.61 -19.49
N LEU A 32 -23.14 -27.41 -19.95
CA LEU A 32 -22.26 -26.22 -20.04
C LEU A 32 -22.45 -25.22 -18.90
N ALA A 33 -23.38 -25.49 -17.96
CA ALA A 33 -23.58 -24.65 -16.77
C ALA A 33 -23.13 -25.35 -15.49
N LEU A 34 -21.99 -26.07 -15.55
CA LEU A 34 -21.24 -26.31 -14.31
C LEU A 34 -20.67 -24.94 -13.92
N PRO A 35 -21.02 -24.40 -12.74
CA PRO A 35 -20.28 -23.27 -12.22
C PRO A 35 -18.82 -23.75 -12.12
N LEU A 36 -17.93 -23.11 -12.87
CA LEU A 36 -16.52 -23.14 -12.53
C LEU A 36 -16.44 -22.49 -11.15
N THR A 37 -16.60 -23.30 -10.11
CA THR A 37 -16.15 -22.93 -8.79
C THR A 37 -14.64 -22.73 -8.98
N VAL A 38 -14.22 -21.49 -9.15
CA VAL A 38 -12.86 -21.10 -8.90
C VAL A 38 -12.66 -21.42 -7.42
N SER A 39 -12.16 -22.62 -7.15
CA SER A 39 -11.68 -22.99 -5.82
C SER A 39 -10.58 -21.97 -5.53
N ALA A 40 -10.77 -21.14 -4.51
CA ALA A 40 -9.66 -20.39 -3.96
C ALA A 40 -8.51 -21.41 -3.78
N ALA A 41 -7.35 -21.11 -4.35
CA ALA A 41 -6.23 -22.03 -4.28
C ALA A 41 -5.97 -22.33 -2.80
N ASP A 42 -5.98 -23.61 -2.44
CA ASP A 42 -5.72 -24.03 -1.07
C ASP A 42 -4.34 -23.52 -0.66
N GLN A 43 -4.24 -22.99 0.56
CA GLN A 43 -2.98 -22.51 1.11
C GLN A 43 -1.92 -23.61 1.02
N LYS A 44 -0.70 -23.24 0.62
CA LYS A 44 0.43 -24.16 0.49
C LYS A 44 0.77 -24.82 1.82
N THR A 45 0.97 -26.15 1.78
CA THR A 45 1.36 -26.95 2.93
C THR A 45 2.71 -27.63 2.69
N PHE A 46 3.42 -27.99 3.75
CA PHE A 46 4.80 -28.48 3.72
C PHE A 46 4.92 -29.77 4.53
N ALA A 47 5.91 -30.61 4.21
CA ALA A 47 6.16 -31.85 4.98
C ALA A 47 6.77 -31.52 6.35
N THR A 48 7.61 -30.49 6.43
CA THR A 48 8.28 -30.07 7.67
C THR A 48 8.17 -28.54 7.86
N PRO A 49 8.33 -28.04 9.10
CA PRO A 49 8.42 -26.60 9.35
C PRO A 49 9.63 -25.96 8.63
N ASP A 50 10.75 -26.66 8.53
CA ASP A 50 11.96 -26.17 7.86
C ASP A 50 11.71 -25.96 6.36
N GLU A 51 11.03 -26.89 5.68
CA GLU A 51 10.62 -26.71 4.28
C GLU A 51 9.73 -25.47 4.09
N ALA A 52 8.85 -25.17 5.06
CA ALA A 52 8.01 -23.98 5.00
C ALA A 52 8.84 -22.69 5.09
N VAL A 53 9.82 -22.64 6.01
CA VAL A 53 10.72 -21.48 6.16
C VAL A 53 11.63 -21.34 4.95
N ASP A 54 12.15 -22.43 4.38
CA ASP A 54 12.99 -22.38 3.17
C ASP A 54 12.18 -21.88 1.96
N ALA A 55 10.92 -22.31 1.83
CA ALA A 55 10.03 -21.83 0.78
C ALA A 55 9.69 -20.35 0.95
N LEU A 56 9.46 -19.87 2.19
CA LEU A 56 9.25 -18.46 2.50
C LEU A 56 10.49 -17.64 2.12
N LEU A 57 11.68 -18.07 2.54
CA LEU A 57 12.94 -17.39 2.22
C LEU A 57 13.19 -17.32 0.70
N ALA A 58 12.88 -18.38 -0.03
CA ALA A 58 13.01 -18.41 -1.48
C ALA A 58 12.05 -17.42 -2.16
N ALA A 59 10.78 -17.36 -1.72
CA ALA A 59 9.79 -16.42 -2.24
C ALA A 59 10.15 -14.97 -1.95
N LEU A 60 10.65 -14.66 -0.73
CA LEU A 60 11.11 -13.32 -0.34
C LEU A 60 12.31 -12.88 -1.20
N LYS A 61 13.30 -13.75 -1.41
CA LYS A 61 14.49 -13.45 -2.26
C LYS A 61 14.14 -13.21 -3.73
N ALA A 62 13.14 -13.93 -4.24
CA ALA A 62 12.68 -13.79 -5.61
C ALA A 62 11.72 -12.59 -5.79
N ASP A 63 11.31 -11.91 -4.72
CA ASP A 63 10.26 -10.88 -4.71
C ASP A 63 8.97 -11.38 -5.40
N ASP A 64 8.61 -12.65 -5.16
CA ASP A 64 7.53 -13.37 -5.85
C ASP A 64 6.21 -13.26 -5.08
N ASP A 65 5.36 -12.32 -5.54
CA ASP A 65 4.02 -12.09 -4.99
C ASP A 65 3.17 -13.36 -4.99
N ALA A 66 3.19 -14.13 -6.08
CA ALA A 66 2.34 -15.30 -6.23
C ALA A 66 2.76 -16.43 -5.28
N ALA A 67 4.07 -16.64 -5.10
CA ALA A 67 4.59 -17.60 -4.15
C ALA A 67 4.26 -17.24 -2.70
N LEU A 68 4.36 -15.95 -2.34
CA LEU A 68 3.99 -15.46 -1.00
C LEU A 68 2.50 -15.61 -0.75
N VAL A 69 1.65 -15.25 -1.72
CA VAL A 69 0.20 -15.45 -1.62
C VAL A 69 -0.15 -16.93 -1.46
N ALA A 70 0.51 -17.83 -2.19
CA ALA A 70 0.30 -19.27 -2.03
C ALA A 70 0.70 -19.76 -0.62
N ILE A 71 1.79 -19.23 -0.05
CA ILE A 71 2.28 -19.60 1.29
C ILE A 71 1.31 -19.15 2.38
N PHE A 72 0.83 -17.89 2.31
CA PHE A 72 -0.01 -17.31 3.35
C PHE A 72 -1.52 -17.49 3.11
N GLY A 73 -1.92 -17.90 1.90
CA GLY A 73 -3.31 -18.08 1.49
C GLY A 73 -3.90 -16.86 0.77
N ASP A 74 -4.68 -17.11 -0.28
CA ASP A 74 -5.23 -16.07 -1.16
C ASP A 74 -6.11 -15.04 -0.43
N LYS A 75 -6.87 -15.49 0.56
CA LYS A 75 -7.71 -14.60 1.40
C LYS A 75 -6.92 -13.57 2.22
N HIS A 76 -5.62 -13.79 2.40
CA HIS A 76 -4.69 -12.94 3.15
C HIS A 76 -3.68 -12.22 2.24
N LYS A 77 -3.96 -12.13 0.94
CA LYS A 77 -3.03 -11.52 -0.05
C LYS A 77 -2.59 -10.11 0.33
N ASP A 78 -3.48 -9.33 0.96
CA ASP A 78 -3.22 -7.94 1.35
C ASP A 78 -2.14 -7.83 2.46
N LEU A 79 -1.78 -8.94 3.12
CA LEU A 79 -0.61 -8.98 4.02
C LEU A 79 0.70 -8.82 3.28
N VAL A 80 0.81 -9.37 2.08
CA VAL A 80 2.07 -9.51 1.34
C VAL A 80 2.13 -8.72 0.05
N VAL A 81 0.98 -8.27 -0.47
CA VAL A 81 0.88 -7.47 -1.71
C VAL A 81 0.06 -6.22 -1.41
N THR A 82 0.72 -5.06 -1.39
CA THR A 82 0.08 -3.76 -1.23
C THR A 82 0.20 -2.93 -2.50
N SER A 83 -0.46 -1.78 -2.56
CA SER A 83 -0.33 -0.82 -3.66
C SER A 83 1.10 -0.24 -3.76
N ASP A 84 1.84 -0.18 -2.65
CA ASP A 84 3.22 0.29 -2.60
C ASP A 84 4.22 -0.86 -2.85
N ARG A 85 4.44 -1.19 -4.13
CA ARG A 85 5.37 -2.26 -4.53
C ARG A 85 6.80 -2.04 -4.05
N ALA A 86 7.26 -0.80 -4.00
CA ALA A 86 8.63 -0.52 -3.55
C ALA A 86 8.77 -0.75 -2.04
N ALA A 87 7.76 -0.40 -1.24
CA ALA A 87 7.72 -0.75 0.18
C ALA A 87 7.68 -2.26 0.38
N ASN A 88 6.89 -3.00 -0.42
CA ASN A 88 6.85 -4.46 -0.37
C ASN A 88 8.25 -5.05 -0.60
N SER A 89 8.92 -4.66 -1.70
CA SER A 89 10.26 -5.17 -2.05
C SER A 89 11.30 -4.82 -0.96
N ALA A 90 11.27 -3.60 -0.41
CA ALA A 90 12.16 -3.19 0.67
C ALA A 90 11.95 -4.03 1.94
N THR A 91 10.71 -4.21 2.39
CA THR A 91 10.37 -5.03 3.57
C THR A 91 10.77 -6.49 3.38
N ARG A 92 10.62 -7.03 2.16
CA ARG A 92 11.05 -8.40 1.85
C ARG A 92 12.57 -8.55 1.90
N ALA A 93 13.30 -7.56 1.38
CA ALA A 93 14.75 -7.55 1.45
C ALA A 93 15.25 -7.49 2.90
N GLU A 94 14.65 -6.65 3.74
CA GLU A 94 14.91 -6.62 5.18
C GLU A 94 14.63 -7.98 5.83
N ALA A 95 13.48 -8.59 5.59
CA ALA A 95 13.13 -9.91 6.12
C ALA A 95 14.12 -11.01 5.67
N VAL A 96 14.63 -10.94 4.44
CA VAL A 96 15.66 -11.85 3.96
C VAL A 96 16.96 -11.72 4.78
N VAL A 97 17.39 -10.47 5.04
CA VAL A 97 18.58 -10.21 5.87
C VAL A 97 18.37 -10.76 7.28
N GLU A 98 17.24 -10.48 7.91
CA GLU A 98 16.95 -10.96 9.27
C GLU A 98 16.92 -12.50 9.35
N ILE A 99 16.24 -13.20 8.41
CA ILE A 99 16.19 -14.67 8.36
C ILE A 99 17.59 -15.29 8.10
N GLN A 100 18.42 -14.61 7.32
CA GLN A 100 19.78 -15.09 7.02
C GLN A 100 20.76 -14.84 8.17
N THR A 101 20.58 -13.75 8.93
CA THR A 101 21.38 -13.41 10.08
C THR A 101 21.17 -14.42 11.20
N TYR A 102 19.92 -14.70 11.53
CA TYR A 102 19.56 -15.71 12.51
C TYR A 102 18.15 -16.24 12.23
N ARG A 103 17.97 -17.54 12.35
CA ARG A 103 16.66 -18.19 12.33
C ARG A 103 16.62 -19.37 13.29
N LEU A 104 15.54 -19.47 14.05
CA LEU A 104 15.25 -20.59 14.93
C LEU A 104 13.75 -20.90 14.88
N LEU A 105 13.42 -22.18 14.75
CA LEU A 105 12.05 -22.66 14.92
C LEU A 105 11.86 -23.09 16.38
N GLU A 106 11.29 -22.17 17.17
CA GLU A 106 10.96 -22.44 18.57
C GLU A 106 9.77 -23.38 18.68
N GLU A 107 9.92 -24.43 19.48
CA GLU A 107 8.86 -25.40 19.70
C GLU A 107 7.83 -24.89 20.73
N GLN A 108 6.58 -24.80 20.33
CA GLN A 108 5.45 -24.50 21.19
C GLN A 108 4.47 -25.70 21.25
N GLY A 109 4.96 -26.85 21.72
CA GLY A 109 4.24 -28.12 21.70
C GLY A 109 4.49 -28.95 20.44
N LYS A 110 3.72 -30.02 20.25
CA LYS A 110 3.94 -31.00 19.17
C LYS A 110 3.63 -30.46 17.78
N ASP A 111 2.61 -29.61 17.68
CA ASP A 111 1.97 -29.23 16.42
C ASP A 111 2.11 -27.72 16.12
N ARG A 112 3.02 -27.03 16.82
CA ARG A 112 3.23 -25.58 16.67
C ARG A 112 4.71 -25.22 16.73
N ARG A 113 5.13 -24.30 15.83
CA ARG A 113 6.45 -23.68 15.80
C ARG A 113 6.31 -22.18 15.60
N VAL A 114 7.15 -21.41 16.25
CA VAL A 114 7.29 -19.96 16.01
C VAL A 114 8.67 -19.73 15.41
N LEU A 115 8.72 -19.04 14.27
CA LEU A 115 9.97 -18.64 13.64
C LEU A 115 10.51 -17.39 14.35
N LEU A 116 11.69 -17.49 14.93
CA LEU A 116 12.48 -16.39 15.47
C LEU A 116 13.52 -15.96 14.44
N ILE A 117 13.68 -14.67 14.19
CA ILE A 117 14.60 -14.12 13.18
C ILE A 117 15.41 -12.95 13.73
N GLY A 118 16.57 -12.72 13.13
CA GLY A 118 17.45 -11.59 13.42
C GLY A 118 18.18 -11.69 14.74
N ASP A 119 19.11 -10.77 14.98
CA ASP A 119 19.98 -10.76 16.18
C ASP A 119 19.19 -10.69 17.50
N GLN A 120 18.00 -10.11 17.47
CA GLN A 120 17.12 -9.97 18.64
C GLN A 120 16.18 -11.18 18.82
N ALA A 121 16.29 -12.19 17.96
CA ALA A 121 15.39 -13.36 17.95
C ALA A 121 13.90 -12.96 17.92
N TRP A 122 13.53 -12.00 17.05
CA TRP A 122 12.16 -11.49 16.94
C TRP A 122 11.20 -12.57 16.48
N PRO A 123 10.08 -12.81 17.18
CA PRO A 123 9.08 -13.76 16.75
C PRO A 123 8.31 -13.25 15.52
N VAL A 124 8.29 -14.07 14.47
CA VAL A 124 7.38 -13.85 13.34
C VAL A 124 5.95 -14.05 13.82
N PRO A 125 5.02 -13.09 13.61
CA PRO A 125 3.67 -13.14 14.17
C PRO A 125 2.82 -14.31 13.67
N ILE A 126 3.15 -14.88 12.49
CA ILE A 126 2.45 -16.00 11.89
C ILE A 126 3.16 -17.30 12.26
N PRO A 127 2.61 -18.12 13.17
CA PRO A 127 3.22 -19.37 13.54
C PRO A 127 3.03 -20.42 12.45
N LEU A 128 3.85 -21.45 12.48
CA LEU A 128 3.66 -22.69 11.74
C LEU A 128 2.84 -23.65 12.59
N VAL A 129 1.78 -24.20 12.03
CA VAL A 129 0.93 -25.20 12.69
C VAL A 129 0.82 -26.45 11.85
N LYS A 130 0.74 -27.60 12.54
CA LYS A 130 0.51 -28.90 11.91
C LYS A 130 -0.99 -29.10 11.68
N SER A 131 -1.37 -29.41 10.45
CA SER A 131 -2.74 -29.75 10.06
C SER A 131 -2.70 -31.14 9.40
N GLY A 132 -3.19 -32.15 10.10
CA GLY A 132 -2.99 -33.55 9.73
C GLY A 132 -1.49 -33.91 9.77
N GLU A 133 -0.95 -34.39 8.66
CA GLU A 133 0.48 -34.74 8.55
C GLU A 133 1.35 -33.62 7.94
N ARG A 134 0.77 -32.45 7.67
CA ARG A 134 1.45 -31.36 6.99
C ARG A 134 1.47 -30.08 7.81
N TRP A 135 2.43 -29.20 7.52
CA TRP A 135 2.60 -27.90 8.18
C TRP A 135 2.12 -26.77 7.27
N ARG A 136 1.56 -25.71 7.86
CA ARG A 136 1.20 -24.48 7.18
C ARG A 136 1.46 -23.27 8.07
N PHE A 137 1.58 -22.10 7.48
CA PHE A 137 1.53 -20.85 8.23
C PHE A 137 0.08 -20.59 8.68
N ALA A 138 -0.14 -20.38 9.97
CA ALA A 138 -1.44 -20.01 10.53
C ALA A 138 -1.66 -18.49 10.39
N THR A 139 -1.86 -18.05 9.16
CA THR A 139 -1.88 -16.63 8.78
C THR A 139 -2.95 -15.86 9.55
N GLU A 140 -4.09 -16.47 9.78
CA GLU A 140 -5.21 -15.95 10.54
C GLU A 140 -4.87 -15.55 11.99
N GLU A 141 -3.82 -16.15 12.56
CA GLU A 141 -3.40 -15.85 13.94
C GLU A 141 -2.51 -14.59 14.03
N GLY A 142 -1.74 -14.29 12.98
CA GLY A 142 -0.78 -13.19 12.95
C GLY A 142 -1.22 -11.98 12.13
N GLU A 143 -2.31 -12.08 11.40
CA GLU A 143 -2.76 -11.08 10.43
C GLU A 143 -2.89 -9.68 11.05
N ASN A 144 -3.62 -9.55 12.15
CA ASN A 144 -3.84 -8.27 12.82
C ASN A 144 -2.54 -7.63 13.30
N GLU A 145 -1.61 -8.44 13.83
CA GLU A 145 -0.31 -7.94 14.31
C GLU A 145 0.54 -7.40 13.16
N ILE A 146 0.52 -8.05 12.01
CA ILE A 146 1.24 -7.58 10.81
C ILE A 146 0.66 -6.25 10.33
N PHE A 147 -0.68 -6.12 10.26
CA PHE A 147 -1.33 -4.85 9.90
C PHE A 147 -0.97 -3.74 10.89
N HIS A 148 -1.04 -4.00 12.19
CA HIS A 148 -0.69 -2.99 13.20
C HIS A 148 0.77 -2.54 13.10
N ARG A 149 1.72 -3.47 12.87
CA ARG A 149 3.14 -3.13 12.68
C ARG A 149 3.36 -2.31 11.42
N ARG A 150 2.72 -2.69 10.30
CA ARG A 150 2.78 -1.96 9.03
C ARG A 150 2.26 -0.53 9.19
N ILE A 151 1.03 -0.38 9.71
CA ILE A 151 0.40 0.92 9.96
C ILE A 151 1.30 1.78 10.82
N GLY A 152 1.75 1.26 11.98
CA GLY A 152 2.60 2.02 12.88
C GLY A 152 3.96 2.42 12.28
N ALA A 153 4.55 1.59 11.41
CA ALA A 153 5.78 1.94 10.68
C ALA A 153 5.52 3.04 9.65
N ASN A 154 4.46 2.92 8.87
CA ASN A 154 4.08 3.89 7.84
C ASN A 154 3.72 5.26 8.46
N GLU A 155 3.00 5.28 9.58
CA GLU A 155 2.65 6.51 10.31
C GLU A 155 3.87 7.22 10.85
N ARG A 156 4.83 6.49 11.46
CA ARG A 156 6.11 7.07 11.88
C ARG A 156 6.91 7.64 10.71
N ASN A 157 6.94 6.93 9.57
CA ASN A 157 7.60 7.43 8.37
C ASN A 157 6.91 8.70 7.84
N ALA A 158 5.57 8.75 7.83
CA ALA A 158 4.82 9.93 7.39
C ALA A 158 5.15 11.15 8.26
N ILE A 159 5.22 10.98 9.58
CA ILE A 159 5.65 12.04 10.50
C ILE A 159 7.10 12.48 10.19
N GLY A 160 8.02 11.53 9.96
CA GLY A 160 9.39 11.82 9.56
C GLY A 160 9.48 12.66 8.28
N VAL A 161 8.67 12.35 7.27
CA VAL A 161 8.59 13.15 6.03
C VAL A 161 8.05 14.56 6.31
N LEU A 162 7.04 14.71 7.18
CA LEU A 162 6.52 16.03 7.57
C LEU A 162 7.59 16.88 8.27
N MET A 163 8.43 16.27 9.12
CA MET A 163 9.55 16.97 9.77
C MET A 163 10.63 17.37 8.75
N ALA A 164 11.01 16.46 7.86
CA ALA A 164 11.94 16.77 6.78
C ALA A 164 11.41 17.88 5.84
N TYR A 165 10.10 17.92 5.62
CA TYR A 165 9.46 19.00 4.86
C TYR A 165 9.61 20.37 5.52
N LEU A 166 9.55 20.46 6.85
CA LEU A 166 9.77 21.73 7.56
C LEU A 166 11.17 22.28 7.29
N ASP A 167 12.18 21.41 7.37
CA ASP A 167 13.56 21.81 7.17
C ASP A 167 13.85 22.13 5.70
N ALA A 168 13.33 21.31 4.78
CA ALA A 168 13.44 21.58 3.36
C ALA A 168 12.80 22.90 2.93
N GLN A 169 11.67 23.28 3.50
CA GLN A 169 11.02 24.56 3.23
C GLN A 169 11.83 25.77 3.75
N LYS A 170 12.44 25.65 4.93
CA LYS A 170 13.32 26.69 5.49
C LYS A 170 14.55 26.87 4.61
N GLU A 171 15.19 25.76 4.22
CA GLU A 171 16.33 25.78 3.32
C GLU A 171 15.97 26.37 1.96
N TYR A 172 14.84 25.92 1.35
CA TYR A 172 14.39 26.46 0.09
C TYR A 172 14.21 27.98 0.11
N ALA A 173 13.59 28.50 1.17
CA ALA A 173 13.32 29.93 1.35
C ALA A 173 14.54 30.76 1.78
N SER A 174 15.68 30.13 2.06
CA SER A 174 16.91 30.86 2.41
C SER A 174 17.58 31.55 1.20
N TRP A 175 17.16 31.21 -0.02
CA TRP A 175 17.69 31.75 -1.28
C TRP A 175 16.57 32.21 -2.20
N ASP A 176 16.82 33.28 -2.97
CA ASP A 176 15.96 33.69 -4.07
C ASP A 176 16.22 32.80 -5.29
N ARG A 177 15.48 31.70 -5.40
CA ARG A 177 15.72 30.64 -6.40
C ARG A 177 15.20 30.97 -7.79
N ASN A 178 14.38 32.01 -7.94
CA ASN A 178 13.86 32.46 -9.22
C ASN A 178 14.36 33.84 -9.65
N ASN A 179 15.26 34.44 -8.88
CA ASN A 179 15.87 35.76 -9.11
C ASN A 179 14.83 36.90 -9.28
N ASP A 180 13.72 36.84 -8.53
CA ASP A 180 12.70 37.88 -8.58
C ASP A 180 12.76 38.89 -7.40
N GLY A 181 13.79 38.77 -6.57
CA GLY A 181 14.06 39.62 -5.42
C GLY A 181 13.25 39.28 -4.18
N VAL A 182 12.54 38.12 -4.16
CA VAL A 182 11.66 37.71 -3.05
C VAL A 182 12.00 36.31 -2.59
N LEU A 183 12.35 36.17 -1.30
CA LEU A 183 12.45 34.88 -0.63
C LEU A 183 11.04 34.27 -0.47
N GLN A 184 10.86 33.03 -0.90
CA GLN A 184 9.57 32.34 -0.83
C GLN A 184 9.73 30.85 -0.57
N TYR A 185 8.71 30.21 -0.03
CA TYR A 185 8.61 28.77 0.15
C TYR A 185 8.20 28.06 -1.13
N ALA A 186 8.59 26.81 -1.27
CA ALA A 186 8.23 26.00 -2.42
C ALA A 186 6.73 25.62 -2.39
N GLN A 187 6.08 25.78 -3.53
CA GLN A 187 4.67 25.39 -3.72
C GLN A 187 4.51 23.99 -4.29
N ARG A 188 5.64 23.28 -4.54
CA ARG A 188 5.70 21.94 -5.13
C ARG A 188 6.70 21.06 -4.39
N LEU A 189 6.42 19.76 -4.36
CA LEU A 189 7.39 18.78 -3.89
C LEU A 189 8.48 18.56 -4.94
N GLY A 190 8.11 18.16 -6.15
CA GLY A 190 9.05 18.01 -7.26
C GLY A 190 9.11 19.27 -8.11
N SER A 191 10.31 19.63 -8.55
CA SER A 191 10.55 20.75 -9.47
C SER A 191 10.10 20.41 -10.89
N THR A 192 9.70 21.44 -11.63
CA THR A 192 9.56 21.37 -13.08
C THR A 192 10.93 21.05 -13.71
N LEU A 193 10.93 20.27 -14.77
CA LEU A 193 12.16 19.89 -15.47
C LEU A 193 13.02 21.14 -15.78
N ALA A 194 14.29 21.05 -15.44
CA ALA A 194 15.31 22.13 -15.58
C ALA A 194 14.98 23.41 -14.79
N LYS A 195 14.13 23.34 -13.73
CA LYS A 195 13.85 24.44 -12.82
C LYS A 195 14.09 24.00 -11.38
N HIS A 196 14.32 24.96 -10.49
CA HIS A 196 14.40 24.76 -9.04
C HIS A 196 13.15 25.35 -8.35
N ASP A 197 11.94 25.06 -8.89
CA ASP A 197 10.65 25.59 -8.43
C ASP A 197 9.87 24.67 -7.48
N GLY A 198 10.56 23.65 -6.94
CA GLY A 198 10.04 22.69 -5.94
C GLY A 198 11.13 22.29 -4.97
N LEU A 199 10.81 21.45 -3.99
CA LEU A 199 11.73 20.98 -2.94
C LEU A 199 12.72 19.91 -3.42
N TYR A 200 12.42 19.24 -4.51
CA TYR A 200 13.28 18.20 -5.08
C TYR A 200 13.55 18.43 -6.56
N TRP A 201 14.81 18.34 -6.94
CA TRP A 201 15.33 18.17 -8.30
C TRP A 201 16.51 17.20 -8.28
N PRO A 202 16.72 16.42 -9.33
CA PRO A 202 17.90 15.57 -9.43
C PRO A 202 19.15 16.45 -9.57
N ALA A 203 20.22 16.12 -8.83
CA ALA A 203 21.48 16.84 -8.86
C ALA A 203 22.65 15.86 -8.89
N ASP A 204 23.63 16.10 -9.77
CA ASP A 204 24.90 15.39 -9.77
C ASP A 204 25.92 16.14 -8.89
N VAL A 205 25.88 15.82 -7.59
CA VAL A 205 26.77 16.45 -6.60
C VAL A 205 28.24 16.24 -6.93
N ALA A 206 28.60 15.13 -7.62
CA ALA A 206 29.98 14.87 -8.06
C ALA A 206 30.44 15.86 -9.13
N LYS A 207 29.52 16.47 -9.88
CA LYS A 207 29.79 17.55 -10.84
C LYS A 207 29.64 18.95 -10.23
N GLY A 208 29.39 19.06 -8.93
CA GLY A 208 29.23 20.34 -8.25
C GLY A 208 27.84 20.97 -8.40
N GLU A 209 26.83 20.18 -8.82
CA GLU A 209 25.46 20.67 -8.87
C GLU A 209 24.88 20.81 -7.46
N GLU A 210 24.02 21.82 -7.26
CA GLU A 210 23.37 22.08 -5.99
C GLU A 210 22.39 20.97 -5.66
N MET A 211 22.56 20.35 -4.47
CA MET A 211 21.60 19.36 -3.95
C MET A 211 20.27 20.05 -3.61
N SER A 212 19.16 19.41 -3.98
CA SER A 212 17.83 19.91 -3.63
C SER A 212 17.54 19.76 -2.12
N PRO A 213 16.69 20.62 -1.53
CA PRO A 213 16.34 20.53 -0.10
C PRO A 213 15.79 19.18 0.36
N PHE A 214 15.06 18.47 -0.51
CA PHE A 214 14.64 17.09 -0.28
C PHE A 214 15.66 16.03 -0.76
N GLY A 215 16.77 16.46 -1.33
CA GLY A 215 17.82 15.56 -1.83
C GLY A 215 18.29 14.52 -0.82
N PRO A 216 18.58 14.87 0.46
CA PRO A 216 18.97 13.90 1.46
C PRO A 216 17.93 12.80 1.68
N LEU A 217 16.65 13.13 1.83
CA LEU A 217 15.57 12.16 2.01
C LEU A 217 15.44 11.21 0.80
N VAL A 218 15.61 11.75 -0.42
CA VAL A 218 15.56 10.96 -1.65
C VAL A 218 16.80 10.08 -1.79
N ALA A 219 18.00 10.59 -1.44
CA ALA A 219 19.23 9.83 -1.50
C ALA A 219 19.23 8.62 -0.55
N GLU A 220 18.72 8.78 0.68
CA GLU A 220 18.54 7.68 1.64
C GLU A 220 17.56 6.62 1.13
N SER A 221 16.68 6.98 0.20
CA SER A 221 15.62 6.14 -0.34
C SER A 221 15.75 5.90 -1.85
N GLU A 222 16.93 6.08 -2.45
CA GLU A 222 17.13 6.03 -3.91
C GLU A 222 16.59 4.74 -4.54
N ALA A 223 16.90 3.59 -3.94
CA ALA A 223 16.39 2.29 -4.41
C ALA A 223 14.86 2.22 -4.38
N TYR A 224 14.25 2.87 -3.39
CA TYR A 224 12.81 2.96 -3.22
C TYR A 224 12.15 3.85 -4.29
N PHE A 225 12.80 4.94 -4.70
CA PHE A 225 12.24 5.87 -5.70
C PHE A 225 12.43 5.43 -7.15
N LYS A 226 13.26 4.44 -7.41
CA LYS A 226 13.55 3.98 -8.77
C LYS A 226 12.30 3.47 -9.48
N GLY A 227 11.93 4.11 -10.60
CA GLY A 227 10.79 3.71 -11.44
C GLY A 227 9.42 4.15 -10.92
N ARG A 228 9.33 4.92 -9.84
CA ARG A 228 8.07 5.43 -9.27
C ARG A 228 7.54 6.64 -10.03
N LYS A 229 6.21 6.78 -9.98
CA LYS A 229 5.51 7.99 -10.44
C LYS A 229 5.31 8.94 -9.26
N ALA A 230 5.17 10.22 -9.55
CA ALA A 230 4.89 11.24 -8.52
C ALA A 230 3.54 11.03 -7.81
N SER A 231 2.64 10.23 -8.38
CA SER A 231 1.35 9.88 -7.80
C SER A 231 1.41 8.67 -6.86
N ASP A 232 2.51 7.91 -6.88
CA ASP A 232 2.61 6.69 -6.08
C ASP A 232 2.77 7.05 -4.59
N PRO A 233 2.14 6.28 -3.67
CA PRO A 233 2.27 6.55 -2.25
C PRO A 233 3.71 6.32 -1.78
N TYR A 234 4.25 7.16 -0.90
CA TYR A 234 5.53 6.94 -0.25
C TYR A 234 5.32 6.25 1.09
N ARG A 235 5.80 5.01 1.22
CA ARG A 235 5.59 4.16 2.40
C ARG A 235 4.13 4.18 2.89
N GLY A 236 3.20 3.95 1.94
CA GLY A 236 1.77 3.88 2.19
C GLY A 236 1.06 5.22 2.40
N TYR A 237 1.74 6.35 2.22
CA TYR A 237 1.18 7.69 2.42
C TYR A 237 1.33 8.59 1.19
N HIS A 238 0.34 9.44 0.96
CA HIS A 238 0.39 10.54 0.03
C HIS A 238 0.64 11.86 0.77
N PHE A 239 1.33 12.80 0.10
CA PHE A 239 1.72 14.09 0.66
C PHE A 239 1.24 15.22 -0.24
N ARG A 240 0.67 16.28 0.37
CA ARG A 240 0.18 17.45 -0.35
C ARG A 240 0.50 18.73 0.38
N ILE A 241 1.07 19.72 -0.32
CA ILE A 241 1.29 21.07 0.18
C ILE A 241 -0.06 21.78 0.30
N LEU A 242 -0.30 22.42 1.44
CA LEU A 242 -1.47 23.24 1.74
C LEU A 242 -1.14 24.72 1.54
N THR A 243 -2.07 25.49 1.00
CA THR A 243 -1.84 26.88 0.56
C THR A 243 -2.40 27.93 1.49
N ARG A 244 -3.07 27.52 2.57
CA ARG A 244 -3.69 28.43 3.55
C ARG A 244 -3.85 27.78 4.91
N GLN A 245 -4.14 28.58 5.92
CA GLN A 245 -4.61 28.08 7.22
C GLN A 245 -6.02 28.55 7.56
N GLY A 246 -6.67 27.79 8.44
CA GLY A 246 -8.01 28.05 8.93
C GLY A 246 -8.04 28.81 10.25
N ARG A 247 -9.24 28.99 10.78
CA ARG A 247 -9.47 29.81 12.00
C ARG A 247 -8.92 29.17 13.27
N SER A 248 -8.80 27.86 13.31
CA SER A 248 -8.31 27.12 14.47
C SER A 248 -6.78 27.09 14.56
N ALA A 249 -6.10 27.50 13.49
CA ALA A 249 -4.65 27.62 13.49
C ALA A 249 -4.18 28.88 14.25
N PRO A 250 -2.99 28.84 14.89
CA PRO A 250 -2.39 30.02 15.47
C PRO A 250 -2.30 31.18 14.46
N GLY A 251 -2.73 32.37 14.83
CA GLY A 251 -2.78 33.53 13.95
C GLY A 251 -4.05 33.66 13.09
N GLY A 252 -5.00 32.69 13.20
CA GLY A 252 -6.29 32.74 12.49
C GLY A 252 -6.18 32.37 11.01
N ALA A 253 -7.24 32.63 10.25
CA ALA A 253 -7.34 32.25 8.85
C ALA A 253 -6.64 33.23 7.91
N TYR A 254 -5.70 32.75 7.09
CA TYR A 254 -5.09 33.50 6.00
C TYR A 254 -4.49 32.59 4.92
N ASN A 255 -4.18 33.17 3.76
CA ASN A 255 -3.54 32.49 2.67
C ASN A 255 -2.01 32.53 2.83
N TYR A 256 -1.33 31.42 2.58
CA TYR A 256 0.13 31.37 2.51
C TYR A 256 0.67 31.93 1.19
N VAL A 257 -0.14 31.83 0.14
CA VAL A 257 0.20 32.35 -1.20
C VAL A 257 -0.38 33.74 -1.38
N ILE A 258 0.52 34.72 -1.59
CA ILE A 258 0.18 36.14 -1.84
C ILE A 258 0.79 36.53 -3.19
N ASN A 259 -0.01 37.01 -4.10
CA ASN A 259 0.41 37.39 -5.47
C ASN A 259 1.21 36.28 -6.18
N GLY A 260 0.77 35.02 -6.01
CA GLY A 260 1.41 33.85 -6.62
C GLY A 260 2.64 33.33 -5.91
N ARG A 261 3.11 33.98 -4.83
CA ARG A 261 4.28 33.64 -4.04
C ARG A 261 3.90 33.09 -2.68
N MET A 262 4.46 31.96 -2.28
CA MET A 262 4.22 31.39 -0.94
C MET A 262 5.17 32.06 0.07
N ILE A 263 4.74 33.15 0.67
CA ILE A 263 5.57 34.01 1.54
C ILE A 263 5.02 34.18 2.97
N ALA A 264 3.75 33.82 3.20
CA ALA A 264 3.12 34.03 4.51
C ALA A 264 3.16 32.77 5.40
N GLY A 265 3.74 31.68 4.93
CA GLY A 265 3.85 30.40 5.63
C GLY A 265 3.70 29.23 4.67
N PHE A 266 3.70 28.03 5.21
CA PHE A 266 3.53 26.78 4.48
C PHE A 266 2.91 25.72 5.37
N ALA A 267 2.30 24.70 4.77
CA ALA A 267 1.79 23.55 5.48
C ALA A 267 1.71 22.34 4.55
N MET A 268 1.59 21.15 5.14
CA MET A 268 1.46 19.89 4.42
C MET A 268 0.45 18.99 5.12
N VAL A 269 -0.25 18.17 4.34
CA VAL A 269 -1.02 17.02 4.80
C VAL A 269 -0.34 15.74 4.33
N ALA A 270 -0.29 14.73 5.21
CA ALA A 270 0.01 13.35 4.91
C ALA A 270 -1.23 12.49 5.19
N TYR A 271 -1.69 11.71 4.22
CA TYR A 271 -2.88 10.86 4.35
C TYR A 271 -2.61 9.46 3.78
N PRO A 272 -3.22 8.40 4.38
CA PRO A 272 -2.99 7.04 3.93
C PRO A 272 -3.55 6.80 2.53
N ASP A 273 -2.86 5.99 1.73
CA ASP A 273 -3.31 5.49 0.43
C ASP A 273 -4.53 4.58 0.60
N GLN A 274 -4.47 3.68 1.59
CA GLN A 274 -5.56 2.76 1.92
C GLN A 274 -5.82 2.78 3.43
N TYR A 275 -6.98 3.33 3.84
CA TYR A 275 -7.38 3.38 5.23
C TYR A 275 -7.51 1.98 5.85
N GLY A 276 -6.84 1.77 6.97
CA GLY A 276 -6.85 0.50 7.72
C GLY A 276 -5.85 -0.55 7.20
N ASP A 277 -5.18 -0.29 6.08
CA ASP A 277 -4.11 -1.14 5.54
C ASP A 277 -2.76 -0.40 5.53
N SER A 278 -2.66 0.74 4.84
CA SER A 278 -1.43 1.52 4.80
C SER A 278 -1.30 2.51 5.96
N GLY A 279 -2.39 2.92 6.57
CA GLY A 279 -2.46 3.83 7.71
C GLY A 279 -3.88 4.06 8.18
N VAL A 280 -4.02 4.62 9.38
CA VAL A 280 -5.28 5.06 9.99
C VAL A 280 -5.31 6.57 10.12
N MET A 281 -4.24 7.16 10.66
CA MET A 281 -4.19 8.59 10.94
C MET A 281 -3.85 9.42 9.70
N THR A 282 -4.49 10.56 9.57
CA THR A 282 -4.09 11.66 8.67
C THR A 282 -3.35 12.68 9.50
N PHE A 283 -2.22 13.16 8.99
CA PHE A 283 -1.36 14.12 9.68
C PHE A 283 -1.33 15.45 8.95
N ILE A 284 -1.29 16.56 9.68
CA ILE A 284 -1.05 17.90 9.13
C ILE A 284 0.05 18.61 9.91
N VAL A 285 0.88 19.38 9.21
CA VAL A 285 1.93 20.21 9.80
C VAL A 285 1.92 21.59 9.14
N SER A 286 2.31 22.63 9.87
CA SER A 286 2.54 23.96 9.32
C SER A 286 3.93 24.47 9.72
N HIS A 287 4.28 25.64 9.19
CA HIS A 287 5.53 26.37 9.53
C HIS A 287 5.75 26.57 11.04
N SER A 288 4.72 26.34 11.89
CA SER A 288 4.85 26.35 13.35
C SER A 288 5.64 25.15 13.90
N GLY A 289 5.85 24.10 13.10
CA GLY A 289 6.56 22.89 13.51
C GLY A 289 5.71 21.88 14.29
N ARG A 290 4.46 22.18 14.58
CA ARG A 290 3.57 21.28 15.33
C ARG A 290 2.84 20.35 14.36
N VAL A 291 2.94 19.06 14.61
CA VAL A 291 2.23 18.01 13.85
C VAL A 291 0.93 17.69 14.57
N PHE A 292 -0.16 17.59 13.81
CA PHE A 292 -1.47 17.18 14.33
C PHE A 292 -1.93 15.93 13.57
N GLU A 293 -2.64 15.06 14.26
CA GLU A 293 -3.21 13.82 13.73
C GLU A 293 -4.73 13.78 13.90
N LYS A 294 -5.40 13.10 12.98
CA LYS A 294 -6.83 12.82 13.05
C LYS A 294 -7.16 11.56 12.25
N ASP A 295 -7.99 10.69 12.83
CA ASP A 295 -8.65 9.63 12.08
C ASP A 295 -9.82 10.22 11.28
N LEU A 296 -9.69 10.23 9.95
CA LEU A 296 -10.72 10.69 9.02
C LEU A 296 -11.57 9.54 8.48
N GLY A 297 -11.32 8.30 8.95
CA GLY A 297 -12.04 7.10 8.55
C GLY A 297 -11.75 6.70 7.10
N ARG A 298 -12.63 5.86 6.54
CA ARG A 298 -12.49 5.32 5.17
C ARG A 298 -12.45 6.37 4.05
N SER A 299 -12.72 7.64 4.37
CA SER A 299 -12.67 8.75 3.42
C SER A 299 -11.36 9.53 3.47
N SER A 300 -10.35 9.07 4.22
CA SER A 300 -9.08 9.76 4.44
C SER A 300 -8.40 10.17 3.13
N GLU A 301 -8.30 9.26 2.16
CA GLU A 301 -7.72 9.54 0.84
C GLU A 301 -8.50 10.65 0.12
N ALA A 302 -9.82 10.51 -0.02
CA ALA A 302 -10.65 11.47 -0.73
C ALA A 302 -10.66 12.87 -0.10
N ILE A 303 -10.57 12.94 1.24
CA ILE A 303 -10.48 14.20 2.00
C ILE A 303 -9.07 14.79 1.86
N GLY A 304 -8.02 14.01 2.09
CA GLY A 304 -6.63 14.43 2.02
C GLY A 304 -6.23 14.93 0.63
N ALA A 305 -6.65 14.22 -0.42
CA ALA A 305 -6.39 14.60 -1.81
C ALA A 305 -6.99 15.96 -2.21
N LYS A 306 -8.06 16.41 -1.54
CA LYS A 306 -8.72 17.70 -1.79
C LYS A 306 -8.39 18.78 -0.75
N MET A 307 -7.68 18.40 0.32
CA MET A 307 -7.36 19.34 1.41
C MET A 307 -6.46 20.46 0.89
N THR A 308 -6.79 21.69 1.21
CA THR A 308 -6.02 22.91 0.86
C THR A 308 -5.70 23.77 2.06
N THR A 309 -6.27 23.45 3.23
CA THR A 309 -6.25 24.30 4.42
C THR A 309 -5.69 23.53 5.61
N PHE A 310 -4.68 24.08 6.26
CA PHE A 310 -4.23 23.67 7.58
C PHE A 310 -5.17 24.24 8.64
N ASP A 311 -5.98 23.42 9.27
CA ASP A 311 -6.95 23.87 10.29
C ASP A 311 -7.08 22.82 11.41
N PRO A 312 -6.17 22.83 12.40
CA PRO A 312 -6.15 21.87 13.49
C PRO A 312 -7.24 22.16 14.54
N GLY A 313 -8.51 22.18 14.08
CA GLY A 313 -9.69 22.39 14.91
C GLY A 313 -10.16 21.12 15.61
N ALA A 314 -11.46 21.03 15.86
CA ALA A 314 -12.07 19.92 16.60
C ALA A 314 -11.72 18.55 16.02
N GLY A 315 -11.28 17.67 16.92
CA GLY A 315 -10.91 16.28 16.59
C GLY A 315 -9.48 16.09 16.10
N TRP A 316 -8.71 17.15 15.84
CA TRP A 316 -7.27 17.08 15.66
C TRP A 316 -6.56 17.05 17.01
N LYS A 317 -5.57 16.17 17.17
CA LYS A 317 -4.73 16.03 18.35
C LYS A 317 -3.29 16.34 17.97
N GLU A 318 -2.57 17.03 18.84
CA GLU A 318 -1.14 17.22 18.64
C GLU A 318 -0.38 15.92 18.90
N VAL A 319 0.53 15.57 18.00
CA VAL A 319 1.41 14.42 18.17
C VAL A 319 2.49 14.80 19.17
N ALA A 320 2.63 13.99 20.21
CA ALA A 320 3.75 14.10 21.16
C ALA A 320 4.96 13.32 20.64
N PHE A 321 6.15 13.93 20.69
CA PHE A 321 7.42 13.33 20.31
C PHE A 321 8.25 12.98 21.53
#